data_962ae800ea361c8120d2347023943d08
#
_entry.id   962ae800ea361c8120d2347023943d08
#
_cell.length_a   1.000
_cell.length_b   1.000
_cell.length_c   1.000
_cell.angle_alpha   90.00
_cell.angle_beta   90.00
_cell.angle_gamma   90.00
#
_symmetry.space_group_name_H-M   'P 1'
#
loop_
_entity.id
_entity.type
_entity.pdbx_description
1 polymer ?
#
loop_
_entity_poly.entity_id
_entity_poly.type
_entity_poly.pdbx_seq_one_letter_code
_entity_poly.pdbx_strand_id
1 'polypeptide(L)'
;MRLQATLFVLLQLIFELSSCTQLQVTQGSTLELPCVMFQSDISGAAITWKFQGKDVSPQSTGPVRVKKEGLYLSISPVTSANEGEYVCLVKQDNVEMISSYNIKVAASSEYTIKVSQGSEAYLPCHFPTGGQVSANAVWFRETDAVKKMSLNLDDDSRVDNQRFTLLYPGDSDQTVLIKDTVMEDAGIYHCESAAGQKLSTVHIIVEAAPTPPPFLCKGMSTAWEPCEDVRSRTGEPILQESLTDFSMKLYSFLRESNPSSNLLFSPISISGMFSHLLLGAKGETRKVIERAVCVPHDFHCLHVHMKKLREKLSGSLQMASQIYYNPQMNLTESFTNQSIEFYDAKPTRLLNGSEENTQMINSWVANKTNNKITQLVDSISPSTQLILLNAVSFSGQWKVKFSPGSSNGLFTKLNGDMVKVPLLYHKGYMTAMKYVVELKAQVARFALSGDSSLYVLVPRTYNVDDLQQLEDKMTDEVVLRMIKEIKATTPHAVEVSLPRIKLDVQPNMHIVMKKLGLSSLFEEANLCGLYSEDRLVLDDARHRAFLALTEDGVEAGAATAMGFARSFPSFSAMQPFVMLLWSDQANVPLFIGRVTDP
;
A
#
# COMPACT_ATOMS: atom_id res chain seq x y z
N MET A 1 -4.39 -7.26 46.19
CA MET A 1 -4.80 -8.30 45.23
C MET A 1 -4.95 -7.81 43.76
N ARG A 2 -5.13 -6.52 43.45
CA ARG A 2 -5.20 -6.03 42.05
C ARG A 2 -3.84 -5.77 41.38
N LEU A 3 -2.76 -5.54 42.11
CA LEU A 3 -1.42 -5.33 41.56
C LEU A 3 -0.72 -6.63 41.11
N GLN A 4 -1.04 -7.77 41.71
CA GLN A 4 -0.44 -9.06 41.32
C GLN A 4 -1.07 -9.65 40.03
N ALA A 5 -2.33 -9.36 39.76
CA ALA A 5 -3.00 -9.81 38.52
C ALA A 5 -2.51 -9.05 37.26
N THR A 6 -2.21 -7.75 37.41
CA THR A 6 -1.65 -6.94 36.31
C THR A 6 -0.21 -7.32 35.98
N LEU A 7 0.57 -7.70 36.96
CA LEU A 7 1.96 -8.16 36.74
C LEU A 7 2.00 -9.53 36.04
N PHE A 8 1.03 -10.41 36.33
CA PHE A 8 0.94 -11.73 35.67
C PHE A 8 0.47 -11.64 34.21
N VAL A 9 -0.43 -10.73 33.90
CA VAL A 9 -0.89 -10.49 32.52
C VAL A 9 0.21 -9.78 31.69
N LEU A 10 0.97 -8.86 32.28
CA LEU A 10 2.12 -8.24 31.62
C LEU A 10 3.27 -9.24 31.39
N LEU A 11 3.50 -10.18 32.33
CA LEU A 11 4.49 -11.26 32.18
C LEU A 11 4.05 -12.28 31.10
N GLN A 12 2.76 -12.60 30.97
CA GLN A 12 2.27 -13.46 29.89
C GLN A 12 2.35 -12.79 28.51
N LEU A 13 2.08 -11.50 28.40
CA LEU A 13 2.25 -10.74 27.14
C LEU A 13 3.71 -10.57 26.70
N ILE A 14 4.67 -10.62 27.65
CA ILE A 14 6.11 -10.59 27.32
C ILE A 14 6.59 -11.99 26.87
N PHE A 15 5.94 -13.07 27.29
CA PHE A 15 6.32 -14.44 26.92
C PHE A 15 5.81 -14.90 25.54
N GLU A 16 4.80 -14.27 24.97
CA GLU A 16 4.27 -14.62 23.64
C GLU A 16 5.01 -13.96 22.45
N LEU A 17 5.96 -13.05 22.70
CA LEU A 17 6.73 -12.35 21.65
C LEU A 17 8.19 -12.83 21.51
N SER A 18 8.66 -13.80 22.27
CA SER A 18 10.01 -14.36 22.12
C SER A 18 9.95 -15.78 21.53
N SER A 19 9.94 -15.90 20.21
CA SER A 19 10.20 -17.18 19.56
C SER A 19 11.68 -17.52 19.71
N CYS A 20 12.02 -18.43 20.62
CA CYS A 20 13.37 -18.99 20.70
C CYS A 20 13.51 -20.07 19.61
N THR A 21 14.24 -19.77 18.55
CA THR A 21 14.50 -20.71 17.46
C THR A 21 15.65 -21.65 17.87
N GLN A 22 15.40 -22.95 17.95
CA GLN A 22 16.47 -23.93 18.17
C GLN A 22 17.10 -24.34 16.86
N LEU A 23 18.41 -24.18 16.73
CA LEU A 23 19.20 -24.54 15.55
C LEU A 23 20.26 -25.58 15.93
N GLN A 24 20.33 -26.67 15.17
CA GLN A 24 21.43 -27.62 15.26
C GLN A 24 22.35 -27.43 14.07
N VAL A 25 23.60 -27.12 14.31
CA VAL A 25 24.57 -26.70 13.30
C VAL A 25 25.79 -27.61 13.34
N THR A 26 26.33 -27.98 12.19
CA THR A 26 27.54 -28.83 12.12
C THR A 26 28.79 -28.03 12.42
N GLN A 27 29.72 -28.61 13.15
CA GLN A 27 31.05 -28.03 13.38
C GLN A 27 31.79 -27.77 12.06
N GLY A 28 32.35 -26.57 11.90
CA GLY A 28 33.07 -26.16 10.68
C GLY A 28 32.19 -25.41 9.67
N SER A 29 30.87 -25.39 9.82
CA SER A 29 29.96 -24.70 8.92
C SER A 29 29.97 -23.17 9.11
N THR A 30 29.35 -22.45 8.18
CA THR A 30 29.04 -21.02 8.32
C THR A 30 27.57 -20.87 8.66
N LEU A 31 27.25 -20.08 9.67
CA LEU A 31 25.89 -19.79 10.11
C LEU A 31 25.61 -18.30 9.99
N GLU A 32 24.49 -17.91 9.40
CA GLU A 32 24.00 -16.54 9.39
C GLU A 32 22.64 -16.48 10.09
N LEU A 33 22.55 -15.67 11.13
CA LEU A 33 21.33 -15.45 11.91
C LEU A 33 20.75 -14.08 11.54
N PRO A 34 19.54 -14.02 10.98
CA PRO A 34 18.85 -12.75 10.75
C PRO A 34 18.34 -12.18 12.07
N CYS A 35 18.44 -10.87 12.27
CA CYS A 35 17.92 -10.21 13.47
C CYS A 35 16.38 -10.08 13.43
N VAL A 36 15.80 -9.90 12.23
CA VAL A 36 14.35 -9.71 12.07
C VAL A 36 13.86 -10.65 10.98
N MET A 37 12.88 -11.49 11.31
CA MET A 37 12.29 -12.45 10.37
C MET A 37 11.28 -11.84 9.39
N PHE A 38 10.82 -10.60 9.62
CA PHE A 38 9.87 -9.90 8.75
C PHE A 38 10.46 -8.58 8.26
N GLN A 39 10.19 -8.22 7.01
CA GLN A 39 10.56 -6.95 6.40
C GLN A 39 9.76 -5.78 7.03
N SER A 40 10.09 -5.42 8.26
CA SER A 40 9.72 -4.13 8.81
C SER A 40 10.77 -3.10 8.39
N ASP A 41 10.33 -1.90 8.03
CA ASP A 41 11.21 -0.78 7.72
C ASP A 41 11.91 -0.35 9.02
N ILE A 42 13.15 -0.84 9.23
CA ILE A 42 13.95 -0.59 10.44
C ILE A 42 15.05 0.45 10.20
N SER A 43 14.84 1.34 9.22
CA SER A 43 15.76 2.43 8.97
C SER A 43 15.89 3.33 10.21
N GLY A 44 17.12 3.43 10.74
CA GLY A 44 17.41 4.20 11.94
C GLY A 44 17.25 3.47 13.28
N ALA A 45 16.91 2.18 13.30
CA ALA A 45 16.86 1.38 14.51
C ALA A 45 18.26 1.00 15.02
N ALA A 46 18.47 1.00 16.35
CA ALA A 46 19.68 0.49 16.96
C ALA A 46 19.58 -1.03 17.15
N ILE A 47 20.45 -1.77 16.45
CA ILE A 47 20.48 -3.24 16.49
C ILE A 47 21.70 -3.71 17.28
N THR A 48 21.49 -4.55 18.30
CA THR A 48 22.55 -5.14 19.12
C THR A 48 22.39 -6.64 19.23
N TRP A 49 23.51 -7.37 19.11
CA TRP A 49 23.57 -8.80 19.32
C TRP A 49 24.23 -9.15 20.64
N LYS A 50 23.68 -10.15 21.31
CA LYS A 50 24.25 -10.72 22.53
C LYS A 50 24.47 -12.20 22.37
N PHE A 51 25.59 -12.70 22.89
CA PHE A 51 25.89 -14.12 23.03
C PHE A 51 26.02 -14.45 24.51
N GLN A 52 25.19 -15.36 25.01
CA GLN A 52 25.13 -15.71 26.43
C GLN A 52 25.07 -14.47 27.36
N GLY A 53 24.26 -13.49 26.98
CA GLY A 53 24.07 -12.24 27.71
C GLY A 53 25.16 -11.17 27.57
N LYS A 54 26.26 -11.45 26.86
CA LYS A 54 27.36 -10.49 26.57
C LYS A 54 27.22 -9.89 25.19
N ASP A 55 27.46 -8.60 25.06
CA ASP A 55 27.37 -7.89 23.80
C ASP A 55 28.42 -8.40 22.80
N VAL A 56 27.99 -8.67 21.55
CA VAL A 56 28.87 -9.01 20.42
C VAL A 56 29.34 -7.73 19.77
N SER A 57 30.64 -7.45 19.82
CA SER A 57 31.22 -6.24 19.22
C SER A 57 31.08 -6.25 17.71
N PRO A 58 30.61 -5.16 17.08
CA PRO A 58 30.54 -5.03 15.61
C PRO A 58 31.91 -5.10 14.92
N GLN A 59 32.99 -4.83 15.66
CA GLN A 59 34.38 -4.80 15.14
C GLN A 59 35.17 -6.08 15.43
N SER A 60 34.52 -7.18 15.82
CA SER A 60 35.24 -8.42 16.14
C SER A 60 35.96 -8.97 14.90
N THR A 61 37.27 -9.21 15.01
CA THR A 61 38.10 -9.88 13.98
C THR A 61 38.01 -11.41 14.08
N GLY A 62 37.15 -11.93 14.94
CA GLY A 62 36.96 -13.35 15.21
C GLY A 62 35.98 -14.06 14.26
N PRO A 63 35.65 -15.32 14.56
CA PRO A 63 34.71 -16.12 13.76
C PRO A 63 33.26 -15.57 13.79
N VAL A 64 32.92 -14.72 14.77
CA VAL A 64 31.59 -14.11 14.92
C VAL A 64 31.64 -12.68 14.42
N ARG A 65 30.86 -12.36 13.41
CA ARG A 65 30.85 -11.03 12.75
C ARG A 65 29.43 -10.51 12.61
N VAL A 66 29.24 -9.24 12.93
CA VAL A 66 27.99 -8.52 12.67
C VAL A 66 28.04 -7.96 11.24
N LYS A 67 27.01 -8.25 10.42
CA LYS A 67 26.91 -7.82 9.02
C LYS A 67 25.71 -6.88 8.82
N LYS A 68 25.79 -6.04 7.79
CA LYS A 68 24.73 -5.15 7.34
C LYS A 68 24.11 -4.35 8.52
N GLU A 69 24.94 -3.57 9.23
CA GLU A 69 24.50 -2.69 10.33
C GLU A 69 23.74 -3.40 11.47
N GLY A 70 24.02 -4.68 11.68
CA GLY A 70 23.38 -5.47 12.75
C GLY A 70 22.28 -6.42 12.25
N LEU A 71 21.84 -6.31 11.02
CA LEU A 71 20.74 -7.14 10.47
C LEU A 71 21.05 -8.64 10.49
N TYR A 72 22.34 -9.01 10.40
CA TYR A 72 22.78 -10.40 10.42
C TYR A 72 23.96 -10.60 11.35
N LEU A 73 23.97 -11.73 12.08
CA LEU A 73 25.13 -12.23 12.79
C LEU A 73 25.68 -13.43 12.01
N SER A 74 26.91 -13.35 11.54
CA SER A 74 27.60 -14.42 10.81
C SER A 74 28.62 -15.09 11.71
N ILE A 75 28.58 -16.42 11.79
CA ILE A 75 29.52 -17.25 12.55
C ILE A 75 30.22 -18.18 11.56
N SER A 76 31.54 -18.04 11.38
CA SER A 76 32.31 -18.85 10.45
C SER A 76 33.79 -18.95 10.84
N PRO A 77 34.35 -20.18 11.02
CA PRO A 77 33.64 -21.45 11.12
C PRO A 77 32.93 -21.61 12.46
N VAL A 78 31.80 -22.34 12.49
CA VAL A 78 31.12 -22.71 13.74
C VAL A 78 31.93 -23.74 14.49
N THR A 79 32.17 -23.52 15.77
CA THR A 79 32.86 -24.42 16.68
C THR A 79 32.02 -24.70 17.92
N SER A 80 32.41 -25.68 18.73
CA SER A 80 31.70 -25.95 20.01
C SER A 80 31.67 -24.73 20.95
N ALA A 81 32.62 -23.79 20.81
CA ALA A 81 32.61 -22.54 21.57
C ALA A 81 31.48 -21.57 21.18
N ASN A 82 30.83 -21.79 20.02
CA ASN A 82 29.70 -20.99 19.53
C ASN A 82 28.34 -21.60 19.90
N GLU A 83 28.33 -22.69 20.67
CA GLU A 83 27.12 -23.28 21.20
C GLU A 83 26.53 -22.41 22.31
N GLY A 84 25.22 -22.13 22.22
CA GLY A 84 24.53 -21.33 23.22
C GLY A 84 23.48 -20.38 22.65
N GLU A 85 23.02 -19.47 23.49
CA GLU A 85 21.97 -18.53 23.15
C GLU A 85 22.52 -17.24 22.54
N TYR A 86 21.98 -16.90 21.36
CA TYR A 86 22.19 -15.63 20.68
C TYR A 86 20.89 -14.83 20.71
N VAL A 87 20.97 -13.58 21.13
CA VAL A 87 19.82 -12.68 21.22
C VAL A 87 20.09 -11.43 20.41
N CYS A 88 19.20 -11.13 19.48
CA CYS A 88 19.17 -9.85 18.80
C CYS A 88 18.14 -8.92 19.42
N LEU A 89 18.55 -7.70 19.71
CA LEU A 89 17.74 -6.62 20.25
C LEU A 89 17.67 -5.50 19.23
N VAL A 90 16.46 -5.14 18.81
CA VAL A 90 16.17 -3.99 17.93
C VAL A 90 15.44 -2.95 18.76
N LYS A 91 16.00 -1.74 18.86
CA LYS A 91 15.36 -0.60 19.53
C LYS A 91 15.07 0.48 18.50
N GLN A 92 13.79 0.82 18.38
CA GLN A 92 13.33 1.93 17.56
C GLN A 92 12.25 2.70 18.34
N ASP A 93 12.51 3.98 18.57
CA ASP A 93 11.67 4.84 19.43
C ASP A 93 11.44 4.24 20.82
N ASN A 94 10.22 3.84 21.17
CA ASN A 94 9.88 3.19 22.42
C ASN A 94 9.53 1.70 22.26
N VAL A 95 9.84 1.10 21.10
CA VAL A 95 9.58 -0.31 20.80
C VAL A 95 10.87 -1.10 20.88
N GLU A 96 10.86 -2.20 21.62
CA GLU A 96 11.96 -3.16 21.71
C GLU A 96 11.49 -4.51 21.17
N MET A 97 12.15 -5.00 20.13
CA MET A 97 11.90 -6.33 19.54
C MET A 97 13.06 -7.25 19.89
N ILE A 98 12.76 -8.49 20.23
CA ILE A 98 13.74 -9.49 20.65
C ILE A 98 13.58 -10.73 19.77
N SER A 99 14.67 -11.17 19.13
CA SER A 99 14.77 -12.48 18.47
C SER A 99 15.85 -13.31 19.16
N SER A 100 15.56 -14.54 19.54
CA SER A 100 16.53 -15.41 20.20
C SER A 100 16.74 -16.72 19.43
N TYR A 101 17.99 -17.18 19.39
CA TYR A 101 18.43 -18.40 18.74
C TYR A 101 19.24 -19.23 19.72
N ASN A 102 18.86 -20.48 19.92
CA ASN A 102 19.66 -21.43 20.71
C ASN A 102 20.39 -22.38 19.78
N ILE A 103 21.72 -22.27 19.71
CA ILE A 103 22.56 -23.04 18.81
C ILE A 103 23.15 -24.23 19.52
N LYS A 104 22.95 -25.42 18.96
CA LYS A 104 23.66 -26.65 19.32
C LYS A 104 24.59 -27.05 18.20
N VAL A 105 25.85 -27.33 18.53
CA VAL A 105 26.87 -27.76 17.57
C VAL A 105 26.96 -29.29 17.57
N ALA A 106 26.66 -29.92 16.44
CA ALA A 106 26.68 -31.37 16.28
C ALA A 106 27.92 -31.81 15.52
N ALA A 107 28.46 -32.99 15.89
CA ALA A 107 29.53 -33.64 15.18
C ALA A 107 29.08 -34.34 13.88
N SER A 108 27.76 -34.54 13.68
CA SER A 108 27.19 -35.18 12.48
C SER A 108 26.46 -34.16 11.60
N SER A 109 26.45 -34.43 10.30
CA SER A 109 25.75 -33.64 9.29
C SER A 109 24.23 -33.97 9.17
N GLU A 110 23.61 -34.39 10.25
CA GLU A 110 22.17 -34.69 10.28
C GLU A 110 21.40 -33.59 10.99
N TYR A 111 20.32 -33.12 10.32
CA TYR A 111 19.47 -32.06 10.81
C TYR A 111 18.02 -32.53 10.88
N THR A 112 17.30 -32.16 11.93
CA THR A 112 15.83 -32.29 11.98
C THR A 112 15.24 -30.89 12.08
N ILE A 113 14.43 -30.53 11.10
CA ILE A 113 13.81 -29.22 10.99
C ILE A 113 12.29 -29.39 11.09
N LYS A 114 11.68 -28.71 12.02
CA LYS A 114 10.21 -28.64 12.15
C LYS A 114 9.75 -27.28 11.66
N VAL A 115 8.81 -27.29 10.73
CA VAL A 115 8.22 -26.08 10.15
C VAL A 115 6.72 -26.21 10.07
N SER A 116 6.00 -25.09 10.15
CA SER A 116 4.57 -25.06 9.90
C SER A 116 4.30 -24.97 8.40
N GLN A 117 3.21 -25.57 7.94
CA GLN A 117 2.74 -25.42 6.57
C GLN A 117 2.61 -23.93 6.20
N GLY A 118 3.06 -23.55 5.00
CA GLY A 118 3.09 -22.16 4.51
C GLY A 118 4.28 -21.34 4.97
N SER A 119 5.19 -21.86 5.82
CA SER A 119 6.41 -21.17 6.23
C SER A 119 7.60 -21.51 5.33
N GLU A 120 8.72 -20.80 5.52
CA GLU A 120 9.98 -21.09 4.83
C GLU A 120 10.79 -22.15 5.60
N ALA A 121 11.38 -23.12 4.86
CA ALA A 121 12.28 -24.12 5.41
C ALA A 121 13.67 -24.01 4.76
N TYR A 122 14.71 -24.04 5.58
CA TYR A 122 16.10 -23.96 5.15
C TYR A 122 16.77 -25.33 5.32
N LEU A 123 17.24 -25.92 4.21
CA LEU A 123 17.98 -27.18 4.21
C LEU A 123 19.49 -26.90 4.20
N PRO A 124 20.16 -26.98 5.36
CA PRO A 124 21.57 -26.63 5.43
C PRO A 124 22.45 -27.67 4.75
N CYS A 125 23.36 -27.18 3.92
CA CYS A 125 24.44 -27.96 3.32
C CYS A 125 25.69 -27.12 3.12
N HIS A 126 26.83 -27.55 3.62
CA HIS A 126 28.08 -26.81 3.51
C HIS A 126 29.20 -27.73 3.05
N PHE A 127 30.01 -27.25 2.09
CA PHE A 127 31.28 -27.90 1.77
C PHE A 127 32.28 -27.68 2.91
N PRO A 128 33.16 -28.66 3.20
CA PRO A 128 34.22 -28.50 4.20
C PRO A 128 35.12 -27.31 3.85
N THR A 129 35.43 -26.48 4.85
CA THR A 129 36.34 -25.33 4.68
C THR A 129 37.72 -25.74 4.24
N GLY A 130 38.22 -25.23 3.09
CA GLY A 130 39.56 -25.44 2.55
C GLY A 130 39.64 -26.09 1.17
N GLY A 131 38.51 -26.51 0.59
CA GLY A 131 38.43 -26.99 -0.78
C GLY A 131 37.95 -25.93 -1.76
N GLN A 132 38.49 -25.92 -3.00
CA GLN A 132 37.85 -25.16 -4.08
C GLN A 132 36.51 -25.82 -4.41
N VAL A 133 35.44 -25.06 -4.32
CA VAL A 133 34.09 -25.48 -4.75
C VAL A 133 34.08 -25.42 -6.27
N SER A 134 34.21 -26.57 -6.92
CA SER A 134 34.27 -26.68 -8.39
C SER A 134 32.92 -26.91 -9.06
N ALA A 135 31.86 -27.20 -8.28
CA ALA A 135 30.50 -27.42 -8.75
C ALA A 135 29.51 -27.29 -7.59
N ASN A 136 28.25 -27.00 -7.90
CA ASN A 136 27.17 -26.99 -6.91
C ASN A 136 26.94 -28.39 -6.32
N ALA A 137 26.47 -28.46 -5.08
CA ALA A 137 26.05 -29.70 -4.47
C ALA A 137 24.77 -30.23 -5.17
N VAL A 138 24.59 -31.54 -5.15
CA VAL A 138 23.41 -32.19 -5.70
C VAL A 138 22.47 -32.56 -4.55
N TRP A 139 21.25 -32.14 -4.65
CA TRP A 139 20.23 -32.42 -3.65
C TRP A 139 19.28 -33.53 -4.10
N PHE A 140 18.93 -34.43 -3.18
CA PHE A 140 18.04 -35.55 -3.42
C PHE A 140 17.01 -35.62 -2.31
N ARG A 141 15.79 -36.03 -2.67
CA ARG A 141 14.77 -36.44 -1.71
C ARG A 141 14.71 -37.96 -1.66
N GLU A 142 14.63 -38.52 -0.47
CA GLU A 142 14.40 -39.95 -0.26
C GLU A 142 12.93 -40.27 -0.53
N THR A 143 12.68 -41.27 -1.39
CA THR A 143 11.35 -41.78 -1.69
C THR A 143 11.27 -43.25 -1.33
N ASP A 144 10.10 -43.76 -0.93
CA ASP A 144 9.84 -45.13 -0.39
C ASP A 144 10.30 -46.28 -1.29
N ALA A 145 10.75 -46.05 -2.48
CA ALA A 145 11.12 -47.05 -3.47
C ALA A 145 12.53 -46.83 -4.06
N VAL A 146 13.57 -46.85 -3.24
CA VAL A 146 14.99 -46.95 -3.74
C VAL A 146 15.38 -45.90 -4.81
N LYS A 147 14.59 -44.92 -5.13
CA LYS A 147 14.90 -43.86 -6.08
C LYS A 147 15.13 -42.53 -5.35
N LYS A 148 16.41 -42.10 -5.35
CA LYS A 148 16.75 -40.71 -5.04
C LYS A 148 16.15 -39.83 -6.15
N MET A 149 15.23 -38.96 -5.80
CA MET A 149 14.68 -37.95 -6.73
C MET A 149 15.55 -36.71 -6.65
N SER A 150 16.28 -36.43 -7.72
CA SER A 150 17.12 -35.24 -7.84
C SER A 150 16.24 -33.98 -7.84
N LEU A 151 16.60 -33.01 -7.02
CA LEU A 151 16.02 -31.67 -7.07
C LEU A 151 16.79 -30.89 -8.14
N ASN A 152 16.17 -30.67 -9.30
CA ASN A 152 16.75 -29.82 -10.35
C ASN A 152 16.54 -28.35 -9.97
N LEU A 153 17.56 -27.74 -9.40
CA LEU A 153 17.53 -26.33 -8.94
C LEU A 153 17.81 -25.33 -10.08
N ASP A 154 18.24 -25.81 -11.25
CA ASP A 154 18.69 -25.00 -12.39
C ASP A 154 17.67 -24.90 -13.56
N ASP A 155 16.50 -25.53 -13.48
CA ASP A 155 15.52 -25.57 -14.58
C ASP A 155 14.32 -24.65 -14.32
N ASP A 156 14.38 -23.46 -14.91
CA ASP A 156 13.35 -22.39 -14.82
C ASP A 156 12.02 -22.74 -15.51
N SER A 157 11.93 -23.91 -16.16
CA SER A 157 10.79 -24.25 -17.03
C SER A 157 9.62 -24.98 -16.35
N ARG A 158 9.72 -25.35 -15.07
CA ARG A 158 8.67 -26.05 -14.33
C ARG A 158 8.16 -25.26 -13.13
N VAL A 159 6.87 -25.11 -13.02
CA VAL A 159 6.17 -24.35 -11.96
C VAL A 159 6.51 -24.82 -10.53
N ASP A 160 6.86 -26.11 -10.35
CA ASP A 160 7.28 -26.65 -9.05
C ASP A 160 8.68 -26.23 -8.60
N ASN A 161 9.56 -25.79 -9.53
CA ASN A 161 10.94 -25.42 -9.21
C ASN A 161 11.09 -24.05 -8.57
N GLN A 162 10.10 -23.16 -8.67
CA GLN A 162 10.16 -21.81 -8.06
C GLN A 162 10.13 -21.83 -6.52
N ARG A 163 9.69 -22.94 -5.92
CA ARG A 163 9.63 -23.08 -4.45
C ARG A 163 10.96 -23.47 -3.83
N PHE A 164 11.82 -24.15 -4.56
CA PHE A 164 13.14 -24.59 -4.11
C PHE A 164 14.22 -23.70 -4.71
N THR A 165 14.96 -22.98 -3.88
CA THR A 165 15.98 -22.03 -4.34
C THR A 165 17.29 -22.25 -3.62
N LEU A 166 18.40 -22.37 -4.36
CA LEU A 166 19.74 -22.36 -3.80
C LEU A 166 20.08 -20.93 -3.35
N LEU A 167 20.40 -20.74 -2.08
CA LEU A 167 20.61 -19.38 -1.54
C LEU A 167 21.89 -18.73 -2.04
N TYR A 168 22.97 -19.51 -2.19
CA TYR A 168 24.30 -19.00 -2.55
C TYR A 168 24.94 -19.85 -3.65
N PRO A 169 24.52 -19.68 -4.92
CA PRO A 169 25.09 -20.45 -6.03
C PRO A 169 26.60 -20.21 -6.16
N GLY A 170 27.36 -21.29 -6.20
CA GLY A 170 28.84 -21.24 -6.36
C GLY A 170 29.62 -20.93 -5.08
N ASP A 171 29.00 -20.82 -3.94
CA ASP A 171 29.63 -20.67 -2.61
C ASP A 171 29.80 -22.05 -1.92
N SER A 172 30.60 -22.08 -0.86
CA SER A 172 30.69 -23.24 0.04
C SER A 172 29.41 -23.56 0.78
N ASP A 173 28.53 -22.58 0.95
CA ASP A 173 27.20 -22.73 1.49
C ASP A 173 26.19 -23.08 0.37
N GLN A 174 25.74 -24.32 0.38
CA GLN A 174 24.81 -24.87 -0.60
C GLN A 174 23.41 -25.08 0.01
N THR A 175 23.03 -24.23 0.97
CA THR A 175 21.73 -24.27 1.63
C THR A 175 20.61 -24.00 0.63
N VAL A 176 19.60 -24.87 0.62
CA VAL A 176 18.38 -24.71 -0.16
C VAL A 176 17.28 -24.13 0.70
N LEU A 177 16.56 -23.15 0.16
CA LEU A 177 15.35 -22.58 0.72
C LEU A 177 14.14 -23.23 0.05
N ILE A 178 13.20 -23.73 0.85
CA ILE A 178 11.85 -24.10 0.41
C ILE A 178 10.91 -22.96 0.84
N LYS A 179 10.24 -22.34 -0.12
CA LYS A 179 9.20 -21.33 0.12
C LYS A 179 7.83 -22.00 0.19
N ASP A 180 6.94 -21.46 1.01
CA ASP A 180 5.55 -21.91 1.14
C ASP A 180 5.45 -23.44 1.31
N THR A 181 6.08 -23.97 2.39
CA THR A 181 6.14 -25.41 2.66
C THR A 181 4.74 -26.03 2.69
N VAL A 182 4.58 -27.18 2.01
CA VAL A 182 3.36 -28.00 2.03
C VAL A 182 3.61 -29.31 2.77
N MET A 183 2.56 -29.99 3.17
CA MET A 183 2.67 -31.27 3.90
C MET A 183 3.50 -32.33 3.14
N GLU A 184 3.44 -32.29 1.80
CA GLU A 184 4.16 -33.18 0.90
C GLU A 184 5.67 -32.94 0.92
N ASP A 185 6.15 -31.79 1.42
CA ASP A 185 7.58 -31.49 1.57
C ASP A 185 8.22 -32.22 2.78
N ALA A 186 7.41 -32.77 3.66
CA ALA A 186 7.90 -33.59 4.76
C ALA A 186 8.68 -34.81 4.22
N GLY A 187 9.86 -35.08 4.77
CA GLY A 187 10.69 -36.19 4.31
C GLY A 187 12.16 -35.99 4.61
N ILE A 188 12.97 -36.87 4.08
CA ILE A 188 14.42 -36.87 4.26
C ILE A 188 15.08 -36.37 2.97
N TYR A 189 15.93 -35.35 3.10
CA TYR A 189 16.70 -34.75 2.02
C TYR A 189 18.18 -34.99 2.25
N HIS A 190 18.89 -35.31 1.18
CA HIS A 190 20.32 -35.52 1.18
C HIS A 190 21.02 -34.51 0.28
N CYS A 191 22.08 -33.91 0.79
CA CYS A 191 22.99 -33.09 0.04
C CYS A 191 24.30 -33.89 -0.21
N GLU A 192 24.72 -34.01 -1.47
CA GLU A 192 25.94 -34.72 -1.87
C GLU A 192 26.81 -33.81 -2.74
N SER A 193 28.15 -33.97 -2.64
CA SER A 193 29.06 -33.33 -3.57
C SER A 193 28.92 -33.95 -4.97
N ALA A 194 29.44 -33.28 -6.02
CA ALA A 194 29.47 -33.82 -7.37
C ALA A 194 30.24 -35.18 -7.47
N ALA A 195 31.13 -35.46 -6.52
CA ALA A 195 31.84 -36.73 -6.39
C ALA A 195 31.05 -37.82 -5.64
N GLY A 196 29.80 -37.55 -5.23
CA GLY A 196 28.96 -38.48 -4.49
C GLY A 196 29.25 -38.58 -2.99
N GLN A 197 30.05 -37.66 -2.44
CA GLN A 197 30.26 -37.60 -0.99
C GLN A 197 29.07 -36.94 -0.29
N LYS A 198 28.50 -37.61 0.70
CA LYS A 198 27.39 -37.08 1.51
C LYS A 198 27.88 -35.93 2.38
N LEU A 199 27.25 -34.77 2.22
CA LEU A 199 27.54 -33.53 2.96
C LEU A 199 26.57 -33.31 4.12
N SER A 200 25.29 -33.49 3.87
CA SER A 200 24.28 -33.40 4.92
C SER A 200 23.04 -34.27 4.67
N THR A 201 22.34 -34.59 5.76
CA THR A 201 21.00 -35.18 5.73
C THR A 201 20.07 -34.28 6.53
N VAL A 202 18.93 -33.93 5.94
CA VAL A 202 17.94 -33.04 6.55
C VAL A 202 16.60 -33.75 6.60
N HIS A 203 16.07 -33.97 7.81
CA HIS A 203 14.74 -34.48 8.02
C HIS A 203 13.78 -33.30 8.25
N ILE A 204 12.87 -33.05 7.31
CA ILE A 204 11.84 -32.01 7.43
C ILE A 204 10.56 -32.66 7.96
N ILE A 205 10.04 -32.09 9.05
CA ILE A 205 8.75 -32.39 9.60
C ILE A 205 7.87 -31.16 9.36
N VAL A 206 6.86 -31.28 8.52
CA VAL A 206 5.89 -30.20 8.28
C VAL A 206 4.69 -30.46 9.18
N GLU A 207 4.43 -29.54 10.09
CA GLU A 207 3.25 -29.56 10.95
C GLU A 207 2.14 -28.78 10.26
N ALA A 208 0.90 -29.28 10.33
CA ALA A 208 -0.23 -28.51 9.81
C ALA A 208 -0.26 -27.13 10.47
N ALA A 209 -0.48 -26.10 9.66
CA ALA A 209 -0.69 -24.76 10.22
C ALA A 209 -1.78 -24.87 11.31
N PRO A 210 -1.56 -24.28 12.50
CA PRO A 210 -2.59 -24.31 13.55
C PRO A 210 -3.87 -23.77 12.94
N THR A 211 -4.90 -24.60 12.91
CA THR A 211 -6.23 -24.18 12.45
C THR A 211 -6.63 -23.01 13.36
N PRO A 212 -6.78 -21.79 12.84
CA PRO A 212 -7.23 -20.70 13.68
C PRO A 212 -8.55 -21.12 14.33
N PRO A 213 -8.78 -20.77 15.59
CA PRO A 213 -10.02 -21.11 16.28
C PRO A 213 -11.19 -20.70 15.40
N PRO A 214 -12.30 -21.47 15.37
CA PRO A 214 -13.42 -21.16 14.51
C PRO A 214 -13.86 -19.72 14.79
N PHE A 215 -13.78 -18.88 13.76
CA PHE A 215 -14.14 -17.48 13.85
C PHE A 215 -15.66 -17.40 14.00
N LEU A 216 -16.12 -17.11 15.21
CA LEU A 216 -17.53 -17.01 15.53
C LEU A 216 -17.95 -15.56 15.58
N CYS A 217 -18.79 -15.14 14.66
CA CYS A 217 -19.44 -13.82 14.67
C CYS A 217 -20.52 -13.67 15.76
N LYS A 218 -20.54 -14.53 16.77
CA LYS A 218 -21.57 -14.52 17.80
C LYS A 218 -21.61 -13.19 18.54
N GLY A 219 -22.73 -12.48 18.43
CA GLY A 219 -22.94 -11.16 19.05
C GLY A 219 -22.28 -9.99 18.30
N MET A 220 -21.65 -10.21 17.14
CA MET A 220 -20.94 -9.18 16.35
C MET A 220 -21.69 -8.73 15.09
N SER A 221 -22.82 -9.35 14.75
CA SER A 221 -23.62 -9.03 13.55
C SER A 221 -24.55 -7.80 13.73
N THR A 222 -24.20 -6.90 14.64
CA THR A 222 -24.99 -5.69 14.90
C THR A 222 -24.77 -4.64 13.80
N ALA A 223 -25.82 -3.88 13.50
CA ALA A 223 -25.74 -2.70 12.64
C ALA A 223 -24.72 -1.68 13.16
N TRP A 224 -24.31 -0.73 12.31
CA TRP A 224 -23.59 0.45 12.76
C TRP A 224 -24.44 1.25 13.74
N GLU A 225 -23.81 1.75 14.78
CA GLU A 225 -24.49 2.50 15.83
C GLU A 225 -25.10 3.79 15.29
N PRO A 226 -26.32 4.16 15.74
CA PRO A 226 -26.98 5.37 15.26
C PRO A 226 -26.21 6.63 15.67
N CYS A 227 -26.22 7.63 14.80
CA CYS A 227 -25.72 8.96 15.13
C CYS A 227 -26.71 9.66 16.07
N GLU A 228 -26.34 9.87 17.32
CA GLU A 228 -27.21 10.49 18.34
C GLU A 228 -27.52 11.97 18.04
N ASP A 229 -26.53 12.70 17.48
CA ASP A 229 -26.68 14.11 17.11
C ASP A 229 -26.47 14.35 15.61
N VAL A 230 -27.46 13.97 14.82
CA VAL A 230 -27.48 14.17 13.34
C VAL A 230 -27.40 15.66 12.96
N ARG A 231 -27.76 16.58 13.88
CA ARG A 231 -27.75 18.02 13.65
C ARG A 231 -26.49 18.71 14.16
N SER A 232 -25.55 17.96 14.75
CA SER A 232 -24.27 18.51 15.21
C SER A 232 -23.52 19.16 14.04
N ARG A 233 -23.10 20.39 14.28
CA ARG A 233 -22.22 21.11 13.34
C ARG A 233 -20.76 20.72 13.45
N THR A 234 -20.40 19.91 14.44
CA THR A 234 -19.00 19.49 14.69
C THR A 234 -18.54 18.37 13.78
N GLY A 235 -19.44 17.53 13.28
CA GLY A 235 -19.10 16.37 12.45
C GLY A 235 -18.61 16.72 11.04
N GLU A 236 -19.09 17.82 10.44
CA GLU A 236 -18.62 18.25 9.12
C GLU A 236 -17.16 18.72 9.14
N PRO A 237 -16.70 19.58 10.07
CA PRO A 237 -15.28 19.91 10.21
C PRO A 237 -14.37 18.71 10.48
N ILE A 238 -14.80 17.77 11.33
CA ILE A 238 -14.04 16.54 11.59
C ILE A 238 -13.84 15.74 10.30
N LEU A 239 -14.89 15.57 9.51
CA LEU A 239 -14.80 14.87 8.23
C LEU A 239 -13.92 15.62 7.22
N GLN A 240 -13.98 16.95 7.16
CA GLN A 240 -13.13 17.77 6.27
C GLN A 240 -11.65 17.63 6.64
N GLU A 241 -11.31 17.68 7.92
CA GLU A 241 -9.95 17.47 8.43
C GLU A 241 -9.47 16.06 8.11
N SER A 242 -10.25 15.02 8.45
CA SER A 242 -9.94 13.63 8.14
C SER A 242 -9.68 13.39 6.65
N LEU A 243 -10.51 13.95 5.77
CA LEU A 243 -10.34 13.83 4.32
C LEU A 243 -9.10 14.53 3.81
N THR A 244 -8.72 15.66 4.40
CA THR A 244 -7.53 16.40 3.98
C THR A 244 -6.27 15.65 4.42
N ASP A 245 -6.21 15.18 5.67
CA ASP A 245 -5.11 14.36 6.18
C ASP A 245 -4.98 13.07 5.37
N PHE A 246 -6.07 12.33 5.20
CA PHE A 246 -6.10 11.13 4.35
C PHE A 246 -5.59 11.40 2.93
N SER A 247 -5.93 12.55 2.36
CA SER A 247 -5.54 12.92 1.01
C SER A 247 -4.03 13.09 0.87
N MET A 248 -3.42 13.78 1.81
CA MET A 248 -1.96 14.03 1.79
C MET A 248 -1.17 12.77 2.09
N LYS A 249 -1.64 11.96 3.03
CA LYS A 249 -1.07 10.65 3.34
C LYS A 249 -1.12 9.71 2.13
N LEU A 250 -2.26 9.64 1.46
CA LEU A 250 -2.44 8.82 0.26
C LEU A 250 -1.56 9.32 -0.90
N TYR A 251 -1.47 10.64 -1.10
CA TYR A 251 -0.60 11.25 -2.10
C TYR A 251 0.87 10.88 -1.85
N SER A 252 1.34 10.97 -0.60
CA SER A 252 2.70 10.57 -0.23
C SER A 252 3.00 9.12 -0.61
N PHE A 253 2.08 8.19 -0.33
CA PHE A 253 2.26 6.78 -0.67
C PHE A 253 2.26 6.50 -2.17
N LEU A 254 1.39 7.18 -2.91
CA LEU A 254 1.29 6.99 -4.36
C LEU A 254 2.49 7.56 -5.10
N ARG A 255 3.00 8.72 -4.71
CA ARG A 255 4.19 9.34 -5.33
C ARG A 255 5.45 8.50 -5.14
N GLU A 256 5.63 7.88 -3.95
CA GLU A 256 6.75 6.97 -3.68
C GLU A 256 6.71 5.72 -4.57
N SER A 257 5.51 5.20 -4.82
CA SER A 257 5.32 4.02 -5.68
C SER A 257 5.45 4.35 -7.17
N ASN A 258 5.28 5.61 -7.55
CA ASN A 258 5.27 6.09 -8.93
C ASN A 258 6.05 7.40 -9.06
N PRO A 259 7.39 7.41 -8.94
CA PRO A 259 8.18 8.63 -8.78
C PRO A 259 8.17 9.56 -10.00
N SER A 260 7.94 9.04 -11.22
CA SER A 260 8.07 9.82 -12.47
C SER A 260 6.82 9.85 -13.34
N SER A 261 5.77 9.08 -13.03
CA SER A 261 4.57 8.98 -13.86
C SER A 261 3.48 9.97 -13.44
N ASN A 262 2.50 10.16 -14.32
CA ASN A 262 1.27 10.85 -13.96
C ASN A 262 0.57 10.17 -12.79
N LEU A 263 0.01 10.96 -11.89
CA LEU A 263 -0.82 10.50 -10.79
C LEU A 263 -2.18 11.18 -10.86
N LEU A 264 -3.22 10.44 -10.57
CA LEU A 264 -4.56 10.96 -10.36
C LEU A 264 -5.34 10.02 -9.45
N PHE A 265 -5.95 10.54 -8.43
CA PHE A 265 -6.88 9.81 -7.57
C PHE A 265 -7.88 10.77 -6.93
N SER A 266 -9.00 10.21 -6.48
CA SER A 266 -10.02 10.95 -5.73
C SER A 266 -10.03 10.51 -4.27
N PRO A 267 -9.51 11.33 -3.35
CA PRO A 267 -9.45 10.96 -1.93
C PRO A 267 -10.82 10.68 -1.33
N ILE A 268 -11.81 11.53 -1.63
CA ILE A 268 -13.18 11.34 -1.13
C ILE A 268 -13.80 10.04 -1.62
N SER A 269 -13.50 9.65 -2.84
CA SER A 269 -14.03 8.42 -3.44
C SER A 269 -13.43 7.17 -2.78
N ILE A 270 -12.11 7.17 -2.56
CA ILE A 270 -11.40 6.07 -1.88
C ILE A 270 -11.79 6.01 -0.40
N SER A 271 -11.81 7.14 0.30
CA SER A 271 -12.28 7.21 1.70
C SER A 271 -13.72 6.72 1.83
N GLY A 272 -14.61 7.10 0.89
CA GLY A 272 -15.98 6.62 0.84
C GLY A 272 -16.09 5.10 0.65
N MET A 273 -15.23 4.51 -0.18
CA MET A 273 -15.16 3.06 -0.39
C MET A 273 -14.78 2.31 0.89
N PHE A 274 -13.75 2.77 1.60
CA PHE A 274 -13.35 2.15 2.88
C PHE A 274 -14.35 2.44 4.00
N SER A 275 -14.94 3.62 4.04
CA SER A 275 -16.01 3.93 4.99
C SER A 275 -17.26 3.08 4.74
N HIS A 276 -17.54 2.71 3.50
CA HIS A 276 -18.64 1.78 3.20
C HIS A 276 -18.35 0.39 3.79
N LEU A 277 -17.13 -0.14 3.62
CA LEU A 277 -16.72 -1.40 4.23
C LEU A 277 -16.76 -1.34 5.76
N LEU A 278 -16.47 -0.17 6.34
CA LEU A 278 -16.46 0.06 7.79
C LEU A 278 -17.84 -0.23 8.44
N LEU A 279 -18.95 -0.08 7.71
CA LEU A 279 -20.30 -0.48 8.21
C LEU A 279 -20.34 -1.93 8.70
N GLY A 280 -19.61 -2.81 8.04
CA GLY A 280 -19.56 -4.23 8.39
C GLY A 280 -18.36 -4.65 9.24
N ALA A 281 -17.39 -3.77 9.43
CA ALA A 281 -16.16 -4.07 10.17
C ALA A 281 -16.37 -4.02 11.69
N LYS A 282 -15.76 -4.96 12.41
CA LYS A 282 -15.83 -5.07 13.87
C LYS A 282 -14.44 -5.19 14.48
N GLY A 283 -14.35 -4.94 15.79
CA GLY A 283 -13.14 -5.14 16.57
C GLY A 283 -11.92 -4.39 16.02
N GLU A 284 -10.79 -5.07 15.90
CA GLU A 284 -9.54 -4.46 15.41
C GLU A 284 -9.64 -4.06 13.93
N THR A 285 -10.35 -4.82 13.09
CA THR A 285 -10.58 -4.46 11.68
C THR A 285 -11.24 -3.09 11.54
N ARG A 286 -12.24 -2.78 12.38
CA ARG A 286 -12.86 -1.45 12.46
C ARG A 286 -11.82 -0.37 12.75
N LYS A 287 -11.00 -0.54 13.79
CA LYS A 287 -9.98 0.43 14.20
C LYS A 287 -8.91 0.64 13.12
N VAL A 288 -8.51 -0.43 12.43
CA VAL A 288 -7.52 -0.33 11.35
C VAL A 288 -8.08 0.49 10.17
N ILE A 289 -9.34 0.28 9.78
CA ILE A 289 -9.98 1.07 8.72
C ILE A 289 -10.15 2.53 9.17
N GLU A 290 -10.63 2.80 10.39
CA GLU A 290 -10.78 4.17 10.94
C GLU A 290 -9.44 4.93 10.89
N ARG A 291 -8.33 4.29 11.33
CA ARG A 291 -6.98 4.86 11.24
C ARG A 291 -6.52 5.08 9.79
N ALA A 292 -6.83 4.15 8.90
CA ALA A 292 -6.45 4.26 7.50
C ALA A 292 -7.10 5.45 6.80
N VAL A 293 -8.38 5.73 7.09
CA VAL A 293 -9.12 6.87 6.54
C VAL A 293 -9.03 8.13 7.39
N CYS A 294 -8.14 8.14 8.40
CA CYS A 294 -7.89 9.26 9.31
C CYS A 294 -9.13 9.75 10.08
N VAL A 295 -10.08 8.87 10.34
CA VAL A 295 -11.29 9.17 11.09
C VAL A 295 -11.08 8.86 12.57
N PRO A 296 -11.51 9.75 13.49
CA PRO A 296 -11.43 9.48 14.93
C PRO A 296 -12.15 8.19 15.30
N HIS A 297 -11.58 7.43 16.25
CA HIS A 297 -12.24 6.25 16.79
C HIS A 297 -13.58 6.65 17.42
N ASP A 298 -14.60 5.81 17.22
CA ASP A 298 -15.97 6.05 17.71
C ASP A 298 -16.69 7.30 17.13
N PHE A 299 -16.29 7.76 15.95
CA PHE A 299 -17.05 8.77 15.22
C PHE A 299 -18.31 8.14 14.60
N HIS A 300 -19.33 7.88 15.44
CA HIS A 300 -20.56 7.17 15.03
C HIS A 300 -21.33 7.90 13.93
N CYS A 301 -21.20 9.22 13.83
CA CYS A 301 -21.86 10.04 12.82
C CYS A 301 -21.17 10.05 11.45
N LEU A 302 -20.10 9.32 11.28
CA LEU A 302 -19.32 9.27 10.03
C LEU A 302 -20.21 9.07 8.79
N HIS A 303 -21.02 8.03 8.78
CA HIS A 303 -21.81 7.64 7.60
C HIS A 303 -22.88 8.67 7.25
N VAL A 304 -23.48 9.32 8.26
CA VAL A 304 -24.43 10.41 8.07
C VAL A 304 -23.77 11.62 7.40
N HIS A 305 -22.56 11.99 7.86
CA HIS A 305 -21.81 13.09 7.27
C HIS A 305 -21.26 12.75 5.89
N MET A 306 -20.82 11.51 5.67
CA MET A 306 -20.44 11.03 4.34
C MET A 306 -21.59 11.07 3.34
N LYS A 307 -22.81 10.68 3.75
CA LYS A 307 -24.02 10.82 2.93
C LYS A 307 -24.27 12.26 2.54
N LYS A 308 -24.33 13.17 3.53
CA LYS A 308 -24.52 14.62 3.28
C LYS A 308 -23.48 15.19 2.33
N LEU A 309 -22.22 14.78 2.50
CA LEU A 309 -21.12 15.22 1.65
C LEU A 309 -21.27 14.71 0.20
N ARG A 310 -21.62 13.44 0.02
CA ARG A 310 -21.87 12.84 -1.30
C ARG A 310 -23.06 13.52 -2.00
N GLU A 311 -24.15 13.77 -1.30
CA GLU A 311 -25.31 14.51 -1.81
C GLU A 311 -24.92 15.92 -2.27
N LYS A 312 -24.12 16.63 -1.48
CA LYS A 312 -23.59 17.97 -1.79
C LYS A 312 -22.73 17.98 -3.06
N LEU A 313 -22.00 16.88 -3.33
CA LEU A 313 -21.08 16.74 -4.45
C LEU A 313 -21.69 16.06 -5.70
N SER A 314 -22.89 15.54 -5.61
CA SER A 314 -23.51 14.74 -6.68
C SER A 314 -23.67 15.48 -8.01
N GLY A 315 -23.77 16.81 -7.99
CA GLY A 315 -23.81 17.65 -9.18
C GLY A 315 -22.46 17.88 -9.86
N SER A 316 -21.36 17.66 -9.14
CA SER A 316 -20.00 17.94 -9.60
C SER A 316 -19.19 16.68 -9.91
N LEU A 317 -19.45 15.57 -9.21
CA LEU A 317 -18.74 14.32 -9.36
C LEU A 317 -19.66 13.19 -9.80
N GLN A 318 -19.21 12.41 -10.77
CA GLN A 318 -19.83 11.15 -11.13
C GLN A 318 -19.02 10.02 -10.48
N MET A 319 -19.58 9.47 -9.40
CA MET A 319 -18.96 8.41 -8.62
C MET A 319 -19.73 7.10 -8.78
N ALA A 320 -19.02 6.05 -9.14
CA ALA A 320 -19.47 4.67 -9.15
C ALA A 320 -18.74 3.92 -8.04
N SER A 321 -19.41 3.63 -6.93
CA SER A 321 -18.83 2.85 -5.84
C SER A 321 -19.75 1.69 -5.52
N GLN A 322 -19.23 0.47 -5.50
CA GLN A 322 -20.01 -0.75 -5.32
C GLN A 322 -19.22 -1.84 -4.63
N ILE A 323 -19.93 -2.64 -3.86
CA ILE A 323 -19.43 -3.88 -3.26
C ILE A 323 -20.04 -5.04 -4.04
N TYR A 324 -19.18 -5.92 -4.58
CA TYR A 324 -19.60 -7.17 -5.18
C TYR A 324 -19.15 -8.34 -4.28
N TYR A 325 -19.98 -9.38 -4.19
CA TYR A 325 -19.76 -10.50 -3.30
C TYR A 325 -20.17 -11.83 -3.93
N ASN A 326 -19.59 -12.91 -3.40
CA ASN A 326 -19.81 -14.27 -3.89
C ASN A 326 -21.31 -14.66 -3.91
N PRO A 327 -21.79 -15.30 -4.99
CA PRO A 327 -23.22 -15.67 -5.12
C PRO A 327 -23.73 -16.62 -4.05
N GLN A 328 -22.85 -17.39 -3.41
CA GLN A 328 -23.23 -18.34 -2.34
C GLN A 328 -23.40 -17.69 -0.96
N MET A 329 -22.98 -16.42 -0.81
CA MET A 329 -23.04 -15.70 0.45
C MET A 329 -24.37 -14.97 0.63
N ASN A 330 -24.82 -14.89 1.89
CA ASN A 330 -25.95 -14.08 2.30
C ASN A 330 -25.47 -12.97 3.23
N LEU A 331 -25.44 -11.74 2.73
CA LEU A 331 -25.06 -10.60 3.54
C LEU A 331 -26.12 -10.30 4.61
N THR A 332 -25.69 -9.71 5.72
CA THR A 332 -26.62 -9.29 6.77
C THR A 332 -27.58 -8.22 6.24
N GLU A 333 -28.83 -8.32 6.64
CA GLU A 333 -29.85 -7.35 6.24
C GLU A 333 -29.52 -5.92 6.72
N SER A 334 -28.97 -5.81 7.94
CA SER A 334 -28.55 -4.52 8.50
C SER A 334 -27.48 -3.85 7.66
N PHE A 335 -26.47 -4.56 7.20
CA PHE A 335 -25.44 -4.03 6.32
C PHE A 335 -26.03 -3.58 4.98
N THR A 336 -26.89 -4.41 4.38
CA THR A 336 -27.51 -4.10 3.09
C THR A 336 -28.38 -2.84 3.19
N ASN A 337 -29.20 -2.70 4.24
CA ASN A 337 -30.04 -1.54 4.46
C ASN A 337 -29.21 -0.26 4.69
N GLN A 338 -28.17 -0.32 5.52
CA GLN A 338 -27.28 0.81 5.77
C GLN A 338 -26.42 1.17 4.55
N SER A 339 -26.05 0.22 3.72
CA SER A 339 -25.36 0.46 2.44
C SER A 339 -26.22 1.28 1.48
N ILE A 340 -27.51 0.97 1.39
CA ILE A 340 -28.48 1.73 0.59
C ILE A 340 -28.69 3.11 1.21
N GLU A 341 -28.91 3.16 2.51
CA GLU A 341 -29.23 4.42 3.23
C GLU A 341 -28.10 5.45 3.14
N PHE A 342 -26.86 5.04 3.41
CA PHE A 342 -25.73 5.96 3.53
C PHE A 342 -24.91 6.13 2.23
N TYR A 343 -24.88 5.12 1.38
CA TYR A 343 -24.03 5.11 0.19
C TYR A 343 -24.76 5.03 -1.14
N ASP A 344 -26.11 4.91 -1.11
CA ASP A 344 -26.93 4.69 -2.32
C ASP A 344 -26.40 3.53 -3.18
N ALA A 345 -25.89 2.50 -2.50
CA ALA A 345 -25.21 1.37 -3.11
C ALA A 345 -25.69 0.06 -2.50
N LYS A 346 -26.60 -0.63 -3.17
CA LYS A 346 -26.99 -1.99 -2.78
C LYS A 346 -25.88 -2.96 -3.18
N PRO A 347 -25.26 -3.71 -2.23
CA PRO A 347 -24.27 -4.72 -2.57
C PRO A 347 -24.82 -5.70 -3.62
N THR A 348 -24.01 -6.09 -4.58
CA THR A 348 -24.42 -6.88 -5.75
C THR A 348 -23.73 -8.25 -5.74
N ARG A 349 -24.51 -9.31 -5.96
CA ARG A 349 -23.97 -10.66 -6.11
C ARG A 349 -23.23 -10.80 -7.42
N LEU A 350 -22.07 -11.46 -7.37
CA LEU A 350 -21.37 -11.93 -8.55
C LEU A 350 -22.17 -13.07 -9.22
N LEU A 351 -21.90 -13.29 -10.50
CA LEU A 351 -22.39 -14.42 -11.28
C LEU A 351 -21.38 -15.57 -11.21
N ASN A 352 -21.74 -16.73 -11.73
CA ASN A 352 -20.85 -17.89 -11.72
C ASN A 352 -19.75 -17.84 -12.79
N GLY A 353 -19.91 -17.00 -13.82
CA GLY A 353 -18.96 -16.87 -14.92
C GLY A 353 -18.03 -15.67 -14.77
N SER A 354 -16.72 -15.86 -14.99
CA SER A 354 -15.72 -14.78 -14.93
C SER A 354 -15.98 -13.70 -15.98
N GLU A 355 -16.24 -14.07 -17.21
CA GLU A 355 -16.50 -13.16 -18.32
C GLU A 355 -17.79 -12.36 -18.12
N GLU A 356 -18.85 -13.02 -17.65
CA GLU A 356 -20.13 -12.38 -17.35
C GLU A 356 -19.98 -11.34 -16.23
N ASN A 357 -19.20 -11.62 -15.17
CA ASN A 357 -18.89 -10.69 -14.12
C ASN A 357 -18.12 -9.47 -14.65
N THR A 358 -17.13 -9.70 -15.48
CA THR A 358 -16.31 -8.65 -16.07
C THR A 358 -17.16 -7.72 -16.93
N GLN A 359 -18.04 -8.26 -17.78
CA GLN A 359 -18.96 -7.48 -18.62
C GLN A 359 -19.98 -6.70 -17.77
N MET A 360 -20.58 -7.35 -16.76
CA MET A 360 -21.53 -6.72 -15.85
C MET A 360 -20.91 -5.52 -15.14
N ILE A 361 -19.72 -5.69 -14.56
CA ILE A 361 -19.01 -4.65 -13.82
C ILE A 361 -18.60 -3.50 -14.75
N ASN A 362 -17.96 -3.80 -15.86
CA ASN A 362 -17.49 -2.76 -16.78
C ASN A 362 -18.65 -1.98 -17.43
N SER A 363 -19.76 -2.65 -17.75
CA SER A 363 -20.97 -2.00 -18.24
C SER A 363 -21.61 -1.08 -17.18
N TRP A 364 -21.65 -1.53 -15.92
CA TRP A 364 -22.14 -0.72 -14.81
C TRP A 364 -21.28 0.53 -14.58
N VAL A 365 -19.94 0.39 -14.59
CA VAL A 365 -19.01 1.52 -14.48
C VAL A 365 -19.17 2.51 -15.63
N ALA A 366 -19.24 2.02 -16.86
CA ALA A 366 -19.44 2.86 -18.04
C ALA A 366 -20.73 3.68 -17.92
N ASN A 367 -21.83 3.06 -17.51
CA ASN A 367 -23.11 3.74 -17.30
C ASN A 367 -23.01 4.84 -16.23
N LYS A 368 -22.42 4.51 -15.05
CA LYS A 368 -22.30 5.44 -13.92
C LYS A 368 -21.32 6.60 -14.17
N THR A 369 -20.38 6.43 -15.10
CA THR A 369 -19.38 7.46 -15.43
C THR A 369 -19.64 8.12 -16.81
N ASN A 370 -20.84 8.00 -17.36
CA ASN A 370 -21.23 8.52 -18.67
C ASN A 370 -20.22 8.14 -19.78
N ASN A 371 -19.81 6.88 -19.80
CA ASN A 371 -18.82 6.29 -20.73
C ASN A 371 -17.44 6.97 -20.68
N LYS A 372 -17.09 7.64 -19.57
CA LYS A 372 -15.74 8.18 -19.37
C LYS A 372 -14.75 7.09 -18.96
N ILE A 373 -15.23 6.14 -18.16
CA ILE A 373 -14.49 4.95 -17.75
C ILE A 373 -15.27 3.74 -18.25
N THR A 374 -14.73 3.01 -19.21
CA THR A 374 -15.39 1.86 -19.85
C THR A 374 -14.86 0.52 -19.36
N GLN A 375 -13.73 0.51 -18.67
CA GLN A 375 -13.10 -0.70 -18.14
C GLN A 375 -12.52 -0.40 -16.75
N LEU A 376 -12.86 -1.22 -15.76
CA LEU A 376 -12.32 -1.14 -14.40
C LEU A 376 -11.64 -2.45 -14.00
N VAL A 377 -12.14 -3.57 -14.50
CA VAL A 377 -11.62 -4.91 -14.24
C VAL A 377 -11.33 -5.63 -15.55
N ASP A 378 -10.26 -6.44 -15.57
CA ASP A 378 -9.87 -7.27 -16.71
C ASP A 378 -10.49 -8.66 -16.62
N SER A 379 -10.55 -9.21 -15.39
CA SER A 379 -11.18 -10.49 -15.09
C SER A 379 -11.58 -10.55 -13.62
N ILE A 380 -12.59 -11.33 -13.29
CA ILE A 380 -13.01 -11.61 -11.91
C ILE A 380 -13.00 -13.12 -11.71
N SER A 381 -12.24 -13.60 -10.73
CA SER A 381 -12.22 -15.04 -10.40
C SER A 381 -13.60 -15.51 -9.91
N PRO A 382 -14.06 -16.70 -10.32
CA PRO A 382 -15.27 -17.30 -9.76
C PRO A 382 -15.18 -17.58 -8.25
N SER A 383 -13.95 -17.69 -7.70
CA SER A 383 -13.71 -17.87 -6.26
C SER A 383 -13.73 -16.59 -5.46
N THR A 384 -13.86 -15.42 -6.10
CA THR A 384 -13.89 -14.13 -5.42
C THR A 384 -15.00 -14.09 -4.37
N GLN A 385 -14.62 -13.77 -3.12
CA GLN A 385 -15.57 -13.63 -2.01
C GLN A 385 -16.12 -12.20 -1.93
N LEU A 386 -15.21 -11.21 -1.94
CA LEU A 386 -15.56 -9.79 -1.79
C LEU A 386 -14.62 -8.92 -2.61
N ILE A 387 -15.18 -8.00 -3.36
CA ILE A 387 -14.42 -6.99 -4.09
C ILE A 387 -15.03 -5.60 -3.93
N LEU A 388 -14.17 -4.61 -3.68
CA LEU A 388 -14.54 -3.20 -3.62
C LEU A 388 -14.19 -2.51 -4.93
N LEU A 389 -15.19 -1.95 -5.59
CA LEU A 389 -15.00 -1.26 -6.87
C LEU A 389 -15.38 0.20 -6.76
N ASN A 390 -14.49 1.04 -7.25
CA ASN A 390 -14.68 2.47 -7.27
C ASN A 390 -14.16 3.09 -8.56
N ALA A 391 -15.00 3.87 -9.22
CA ALA A 391 -14.63 4.66 -10.36
C ALA A 391 -15.21 6.06 -10.21
N VAL A 392 -14.43 7.07 -10.56
CA VAL A 392 -14.84 8.46 -10.42
C VAL A 392 -14.41 9.27 -11.63
N SER A 393 -15.31 10.08 -12.15
CA SER A 393 -15.01 10.99 -13.25
C SER A 393 -15.46 12.42 -12.91
N PHE A 394 -14.65 13.35 -13.39
CA PHE A 394 -14.95 14.78 -13.34
C PHE A 394 -14.75 15.39 -14.72
N SER A 395 -15.74 16.15 -15.16
CA SER A 395 -15.71 16.98 -16.35
C SER A 395 -16.19 18.36 -15.97
N GLY A 396 -15.27 19.24 -15.64
CA GLY A 396 -15.57 20.61 -15.24
C GLY A 396 -15.45 21.59 -16.40
N GLN A 397 -16.20 22.68 -16.32
CA GLN A 397 -16.08 23.83 -17.20
C GLN A 397 -15.44 24.98 -16.43
N TRP A 398 -14.52 25.69 -17.07
CA TRP A 398 -13.94 26.90 -16.49
C TRP A 398 -14.99 27.99 -16.30
N LYS A 399 -14.91 28.77 -15.24
CA LYS A 399 -15.74 29.98 -15.13
C LYS A 399 -15.40 30.96 -16.23
N VAL A 400 -14.13 31.13 -16.56
CA VAL A 400 -13.64 31.96 -17.65
C VAL A 400 -13.08 31.05 -18.76
N LYS A 401 -13.60 31.18 -19.99
CA LYS A 401 -13.12 30.39 -21.13
C LYS A 401 -11.67 30.73 -21.47
N PHE A 402 -10.93 29.70 -21.85
CA PHE A 402 -9.67 29.92 -22.56
C PHE A 402 -9.88 30.36 -24.01
N SER A 403 -8.88 30.99 -24.61
CA SER A 403 -8.99 31.48 -25.99
C SER A 403 -9.27 30.31 -26.96
N PRO A 404 -10.29 30.41 -27.80
CA PRO A 404 -10.57 29.39 -28.79
C PRO A 404 -9.43 29.35 -29.80
N GLY A 405 -8.89 28.17 -30.07
CA GLY A 405 -7.87 27.93 -31.07
C GLY A 405 -6.82 26.95 -30.60
N SER A 406 -6.59 25.93 -31.39
CA SER A 406 -5.62 24.88 -31.13
C SER A 406 -4.18 25.34 -31.35
N SER A 407 -3.69 26.28 -30.52
CA SER A 407 -2.24 26.50 -30.42
C SER A 407 -1.63 25.33 -29.64
N ASN A 408 -0.55 24.77 -30.16
CA ASN A 408 0.25 23.81 -29.42
C ASN A 408 1.33 24.55 -28.64
N GLY A 409 1.53 24.14 -27.39
CA GLY A 409 2.66 24.54 -26.56
C GLY A 409 3.72 23.46 -26.50
N LEU A 410 4.90 23.82 -25.99
CA LEU A 410 5.96 22.87 -25.69
C LEU A 410 5.94 22.58 -24.18
N PHE A 411 5.69 21.34 -23.82
CA PHE A 411 5.78 20.87 -22.45
C PHE A 411 7.12 20.19 -22.22
N THR A 412 7.85 20.62 -21.20
CA THR A 412 9.14 20.01 -20.82
C THR A 412 8.90 18.93 -19.79
N LYS A 413 9.24 17.67 -20.10
CA LYS A 413 9.11 16.52 -19.19
C LYS A 413 10.21 16.50 -18.13
N LEU A 414 10.10 15.62 -17.13
CA LEU A 414 11.10 15.44 -16.06
C LEU A 414 12.50 15.09 -16.58
N ASN A 415 12.62 14.41 -17.70
CA ASN A 415 13.90 14.05 -18.33
C ASN A 415 14.46 15.16 -19.26
N GLY A 416 13.79 16.31 -19.34
CA GLY A 416 14.16 17.43 -20.20
C GLY A 416 13.64 17.34 -21.64
N ASP A 417 12.98 16.26 -22.03
CA ASP A 417 12.36 16.14 -23.35
C ASP A 417 11.21 17.13 -23.51
N MET A 418 11.11 17.73 -24.69
CA MET A 418 10.01 18.65 -25.02
C MET A 418 9.00 17.96 -25.93
N VAL A 419 7.75 17.99 -25.53
CA VAL A 419 6.64 17.44 -26.31
C VAL A 419 5.63 18.53 -26.70
N LYS A 420 5.07 18.44 -27.89
CA LYS A 420 3.99 19.35 -28.32
C LYS A 420 2.68 18.85 -27.72
N VAL A 421 2.01 19.74 -26.99
CA VAL A 421 0.72 19.45 -26.36
C VAL A 421 -0.31 20.53 -26.70
N PRO A 422 -1.60 20.19 -26.74
CA PRO A 422 -2.66 21.19 -26.88
C PRO A 422 -2.60 22.18 -25.71
N LEU A 423 -2.61 23.46 -26.02
CA LEU A 423 -2.41 24.56 -25.08
C LEU A 423 -3.74 25.23 -24.73
N LEU A 424 -3.99 25.39 -23.45
CA LEU A 424 -4.98 26.32 -22.91
C LEU A 424 -4.29 27.66 -22.64
N TYR A 425 -4.61 28.65 -23.45
CA TYR A 425 -3.97 29.96 -23.39
C TYR A 425 -4.98 31.08 -23.14
N HIS A 426 -4.62 32.04 -22.30
CA HIS A 426 -5.38 33.26 -22.11
C HIS A 426 -4.45 34.41 -21.71
N LYS A 427 -4.47 35.53 -22.47
CA LYS A 427 -3.56 36.65 -22.28
C LYS A 427 -3.79 37.41 -20.96
N GLY A 428 -5.00 37.48 -20.46
CA GLY A 428 -5.36 38.23 -19.24
C GLY A 428 -6.44 37.50 -18.43
N TYR A 429 -6.14 36.27 -17.99
CA TYR A 429 -7.05 35.47 -17.19
C TYR A 429 -7.16 36.05 -15.78
N MET A 430 -8.37 36.32 -15.31
CA MET A 430 -8.58 36.81 -13.94
C MET A 430 -8.43 35.67 -12.94
N THR A 431 -7.28 35.61 -12.28
CA THR A 431 -6.96 34.55 -11.31
C THR A 431 -6.19 35.07 -10.09
N ALA A 432 -6.37 34.40 -8.95
CA ALA A 432 -5.52 34.57 -7.79
C ALA A 432 -4.24 33.72 -7.96
N MET A 433 -3.09 34.36 -7.96
CA MET A 433 -1.80 33.72 -8.10
C MET A 433 -0.83 34.23 -7.04
N LYS A 434 -0.02 33.35 -6.47
CA LYS A 434 0.99 33.68 -5.46
C LYS A 434 2.14 32.68 -5.51
N TYR A 435 3.36 33.15 -5.22
CA TYR A 435 4.47 32.25 -4.90
C TYR A 435 4.37 31.84 -3.42
N VAL A 436 4.22 30.54 -3.16
CA VAL A 436 4.13 29.97 -1.82
C VAL A 436 5.53 29.51 -1.41
N VAL A 437 6.14 30.26 -0.50
CA VAL A 437 7.56 30.08 -0.11
C VAL A 437 7.81 28.69 0.49
N GLU A 438 6.90 28.23 1.32
CA GLU A 438 7.01 26.94 2.00
C GLU A 438 7.03 25.76 1.00
N LEU A 439 6.18 25.82 -0.03
CA LEU A 439 6.12 24.82 -1.10
C LEU A 439 7.17 25.05 -2.19
N LYS A 440 7.88 26.18 -2.18
CA LYS A 440 8.79 26.63 -3.25
C LYS A 440 8.13 26.60 -4.63
N ALA A 441 6.84 26.89 -4.72
CA ALA A 441 6.03 26.76 -5.92
C ALA A 441 5.24 28.03 -6.22
N GLN A 442 5.03 28.28 -7.50
CA GLN A 442 4.02 29.22 -7.96
C GLN A 442 2.66 28.53 -7.97
N VAL A 443 1.67 29.11 -7.32
CA VAL A 443 0.33 28.54 -7.20
C VAL A 443 -0.69 29.47 -7.80
N ALA A 444 -1.56 28.94 -8.67
CA ALA A 444 -2.69 29.69 -9.21
C ALA A 444 -4.00 28.91 -8.99
N ARG A 445 -5.09 29.66 -8.76
CA ARG A 445 -6.44 29.12 -8.55
C ARG A 445 -7.32 29.42 -9.74
N PHE A 446 -7.79 28.38 -10.40
CA PHE A 446 -8.71 28.47 -11.54
C PHE A 446 -10.11 28.03 -11.08
N ALA A 447 -11.05 28.96 -11.08
CA ALA A 447 -12.42 28.68 -10.70
C ALA A 447 -13.16 27.89 -11.80
N LEU A 448 -13.89 26.86 -11.40
CA LEU A 448 -14.72 26.00 -12.24
C LEU A 448 -16.22 26.23 -11.93
N SER A 449 -17.09 25.77 -12.81
CA SER A 449 -18.53 25.67 -12.56
C SER A 449 -18.79 24.67 -11.40
N GLY A 450 -19.90 24.83 -10.68
CA GLY A 450 -20.26 23.92 -9.58
C GLY A 450 -19.46 24.14 -8.30
N ASP A 451 -19.05 25.39 -8.01
CA ASP A 451 -18.32 25.78 -6.78
C ASP A 451 -17.07 24.93 -6.49
N SER A 452 -16.30 24.67 -7.52
CA SER A 452 -15.03 23.99 -7.45
C SER A 452 -13.90 24.87 -7.99
N SER A 453 -12.69 24.64 -7.54
CA SER A 453 -11.50 25.32 -8.01
C SER A 453 -10.35 24.34 -8.26
N LEU A 454 -9.65 24.53 -9.35
CA LEU A 454 -8.38 23.86 -9.61
C LEU A 454 -7.23 24.72 -9.10
N TYR A 455 -6.44 24.19 -8.20
CA TYR A 455 -5.16 24.76 -7.79
C TYR A 455 -4.05 24.06 -8.55
N VAL A 456 -3.23 24.82 -9.26
CA VAL A 456 -2.08 24.33 -10.00
C VAL A 456 -0.83 24.83 -9.31
N LEU A 457 0.03 23.91 -8.89
CA LEU A 457 1.26 24.14 -8.16
C LEU A 457 2.44 23.83 -9.06
N VAL A 458 3.15 24.84 -9.51
CA VAL A 458 4.28 24.71 -10.43
C VAL A 458 5.57 24.90 -9.65
N PRO A 459 6.46 23.89 -9.58
CA PRO A 459 7.77 24.03 -8.96
C PRO A 459 8.65 25.01 -9.75
N ARG A 460 9.78 25.40 -9.17
CA ARG A 460 10.67 26.40 -9.75
C ARG A 460 11.22 25.99 -11.11
N THR A 461 11.54 24.70 -11.27
CA THR A 461 12.05 24.12 -12.51
C THR A 461 11.36 22.79 -12.81
N TYR A 462 11.60 22.23 -14.00
CA TYR A 462 11.10 20.90 -14.39
C TYR A 462 11.88 19.75 -13.75
N ASN A 463 12.94 20.03 -12.99
CA ASN A 463 13.79 18.99 -12.39
C ASN A 463 13.02 18.13 -11.36
N VAL A 464 13.40 16.86 -11.29
CA VAL A 464 12.84 15.90 -10.34
C VAL A 464 12.96 16.40 -8.90
N ASP A 465 14.12 16.97 -8.53
CA ASP A 465 14.39 17.45 -7.16
C ASP A 465 13.44 18.58 -6.74
N ASP A 466 13.17 19.55 -7.63
CA ASP A 466 12.27 20.66 -7.32
C ASP A 466 10.81 20.18 -7.18
N LEU A 467 10.40 19.20 -8.00
CA LEU A 467 9.09 18.58 -7.87
C LEU A 467 8.98 17.79 -6.57
N GLN A 468 9.98 16.99 -6.23
CA GLN A 468 10.01 16.23 -4.97
C GLN A 468 10.01 17.15 -3.75
N GLN A 469 10.78 18.24 -3.76
CA GLN A 469 10.78 19.22 -2.67
C GLN A 469 9.40 19.87 -2.46
N LEU A 470 8.66 20.13 -3.53
CA LEU A 470 7.28 20.59 -3.46
C LEU A 470 6.40 19.52 -2.82
N GLU A 471 6.48 18.29 -3.35
CA GLU A 471 5.67 17.15 -2.89
C GLU A 471 5.95 16.79 -1.42
N ASP A 472 7.21 16.83 -0.97
CA ASP A 472 7.63 16.55 0.42
C ASP A 472 7.04 17.55 1.43
N LYS A 473 6.72 18.76 0.98
CA LYS A 473 6.15 19.82 1.81
C LYS A 473 4.62 19.87 1.81
N MET A 474 3.98 19.04 1.00
CA MET A 474 2.51 18.97 0.91
C MET A 474 1.92 18.18 2.09
N THR A 475 1.88 18.81 3.26
CA THR A 475 1.11 18.31 4.41
C THR A 475 -0.32 18.90 4.39
N ASP A 476 -1.24 18.32 5.16
CA ASP A 476 -2.61 18.84 5.32
C ASP A 476 -2.61 20.29 5.79
N GLU A 477 -1.83 20.63 6.82
CA GLU A 477 -1.68 22.00 7.34
C GLU A 477 -1.19 22.99 6.28
N VAL A 478 -0.15 22.60 5.53
CA VAL A 478 0.46 23.46 4.49
C VAL A 478 -0.51 23.68 3.35
N VAL A 479 -1.21 22.64 2.91
CA VAL A 479 -2.20 22.71 1.83
C VAL A 479 -3.40 23.55 2.25
N LEU A 480 -3.96 23.37 3.45
CA LEU A 480 -5.06 24.17 3.96
C LEU A 480 -4.68 25.65 4.10
N ARG A 481 -3.47 25.94 4.60
CA ARG A 481 -2.95 27.29 4.70
C ARG A 481 -2.78 27.93 3.30
N MET A 482 -2.19 27.21 2.36
CA MET A 482 -2.06 27.63 0.97
C MET A 482 -3.43 27.97 0.35
N ILE A 483 -4.42 27.09 0.48
CA ILE A 483 -5.77 27.33 -0.04
C ILE A 483 -6.38 28.59 0.57
N LYS A 484 -6.28 28.75 1.89
CA LYS A 484 -6.76 29.94 2.60
C LYS A 484 -6.09 31.23 2.10
N GLU A 485 -4.77 31.21 1.93
CA GLU A 485 -4.01 32.36 1.44
C GLU A 485 -4.36 32.70 -0.01
N ILE A 486 -4.45 31.72 -0.89
CA ILE A 486 -4.81 31.94 -2.30
C ILE A 486 -6.27 32.44 -2.41
N LYS A 487 -7.21 31.90 -1.62
CA LYS A 487 -8.60 32.40 -1.58
C LYS A 487 -8.68 33.86 -1.11
N ALA A 488 -7.80 34.28 -0.22
CA ALA A 488 -7.73 35.66 0.29
C ALA A 488 -7.00 36.62 -0.68
N THR A 489 -6.28 36.08 -1.67
CA THR A 489 -5.54 36.88 -2.67
C THR A 489 -6.53 37.47 -3.69
N THR A 490 -6.46 38.78 -3.92
CA THR A 490 -7.29 39.45 -4.92
C THR A 490 -6.93 38.97 -6.33
N PRO A 491 -7.90 38.47 -7.10
CA PRO A 491 -7.67 38.09 -8.49
C PRO A 491 -7.19 39.28 -9.34
N HIS A 492 -6.25 39.03 -10.23
CA HIS A 492 -5.72 40.01 -11.17
C HIS A 492 -5.51 39.37 -12.53
N ALA A 493 -5.30 40.19 -13.56
CA ALA A 493 -5.08 39.68 -14.90
C ALA A 493 -3.69 39.04 -15.02
N VAL A 494 -3.65 37.78 -15.43
CA VAL A 494 -2.44 36.95 -15.56
C VAL A 494 -2.43 36.35 -16.96
N GLU A 495 -1.28 36.32 -17.60
CA GLU A 495 -1.07 35.57 -18.83
C GLU A 495 -0.90 34.08 -18.45
N VAL A 496 -1.85 33.23 -18.88
CA VAL A 496 -1.92 31.84 -18.46
C VAL A 496 -1.63 30.90 -19.63
N SER A 497 -0.75 29.93 -19.38
CA SER A 497 -0.43 28.83 -20.30
C SER A 497 -0.50 27.49 -19.52
N LEU A 498 -1.48 26.65 -19.84
CA LEU A 498 -1.64 25.31 -19.27
C LEU A 498 -1.70 24.27 -20.39
N PRO A 499 -1.22 23.05 -20.21
CA PRO A 499 -1.55 21.97 -21.12
C PRO A 499 -3.04 21.62 -20.98
N ARG A 500 -3.68 21.09 -22.04
CA ARG A 500 -4.99 20.48 -21.90
C ARG A 500 -4.86 19.26 -21.01
N ILE A 501 -5.61 19.21 -19.91
CA ILE A 501 -5.50 18.14 -18.91
C ILE A 501 -6.51 17.05 -19.25
N LYS A 502 -6.01 15.85 -19.56
CA LYS A 502 -6.82 14.65 -19.71
C LYS A 502 -6.07 13.48 -19.08
N LEU A 503 -6.47 13.10 -17.88
CA LEU A 503 -5.87 12.01 -17.12
C LEU A 503 -6.88 10.89 -16.91
N ASP A 504 -6.42 9.66 -17.09
CA ASP A 504 -7.14 8.43 -16.79
C ASP A 504 -6.16 7.48 -16.10
N VAL A 505 -6.29 7.33 -14.78
CA VAL A 505 -5.31 6.63 -13.94
C VAL A 505 -5.99 5.62 -13.04
N GLN A 506 -5.41 4.43 -12.99
CA GLN A 506 -5.81 3.34 -12.09
C GLN A 506 -4.62 2.98 -11.19
N PRO A 507 -4.54 3.53 -9.96
CA PRO A 507 -3.47 3.19 -9.04
C PRO A 507 -3.58 1.74 -8.56
N ASN A 508 -2.44 1.14 -8.21
CA ASN A 508 -2.42 -0.19 -7.62
C ASN A 508 -2.93 -0.13 -6.17
N MET A 509 -4.18 -0.52 -5.96
CA MET A 509 -4.82 -0.47 -4.64
C MET A 509 -4.22 -1.45 -3.63
N HIS A 510 -3.64 -2.57 -4.04
CA HIS A 510 -2.94 -3.48 -3.12
C HIS A 510 -1.74 -2.79 -2.45
N ILE A 511 -0.93 -2.07 -3.21
CA ILE A 511 0.20 -1.29 -2.66
C ILE A 511 -0.33 -0.20 -1.72
N VAL A 512 -1.36 0.52 -2.15
CA VAL A 512 -2.01 1.57 -1.34
C VAL A 512 -2.50 1.01 -0.02
N MET A 513 -3.25 -0.09 -0.06
CA MET A 513 -3.82 -0.72 1.15
C MET A 513 -2.74 -1.24 2.08
N LYS A 514 -1.67 -1.84 1.55
CA LYS A 514 -0.51 -2.27 2.35
C LYS A 514 0.14 -1.09 3.08
N LYS A 515 0.38 0.02 2.38
CA LYS A 515 0.96 1.23 2.99
C LYS A 515 0.02 1.92 3.99
N LEU A 516 -1.29 1.80 3.82
CA LEU A 516 -2.30 2.25 4.77
C LEU A 516 -2.45 1.33 6.00
N GLY A 517 -1.74 0.19 6.05
CA GLY A 517 -1.85 -0.79 7.12
C GLY A 517 -3.10 -1.67 7.04
N LEU A 518 -3.71 -1.79 5.85
CA LEU A 518 -4.94 -2.55 5.60
C LEU A 518 -4.70 -3.99 5.11
N SER A 519 -3.48 -4.52 5.23
CA SER A 519 -3.14 -5.89 4.77
C SER A 519 -4.00 -6.96 5.42
N SER A 520 -4.37 -6.78 6.68
CA SER A 520 -5.24 -7.71 7.42
C SER A 520 -6.63 -7.90 6.77
N LEU A 521 -7.08 -6.98 5.91
CA LEU A 521 -8.35 -7.16 5.18
C LEU A 521 -8.30 -8.31 4.18
N PHE A 522 -7.12 -8.68 3.69
CA PHE A 522 -6.91 -9.77 2.74
C PHE A 522 -6.69 -11.12 3.42
N GLU A 523 -6.42 -11.14 4.74
CA GLU A 523 -6.02 -12.35 5.46
C GLU A 523 -6.96 -12.68 6.62
N GLU A 524 -7.21 -11.73 7.52
CA GLU A 524 -7.87 -11.95 8.81
C GLU A 524 -8.89 -10.86 9.16
N ALA A 525 -9.75 -10.48 8.22
CA ALA A 525 -10.73 -9.42 8.45
C ALA A 525 -11.87 -9.88 9.37
N ASN A 526 -12.22 -9.04 10.36
CA ASN A 526 -13.47 -9.18 11.10
C ASN A 526 -14.56 -8.33 10.42
N LEU A 527 -15.26 -8.95 9.47
CA LEU A 527 -16.38 -8.35 8.72
C LEU A 527 -17.72 -8.96 9.13
N CYS A 528 -17.86 -9.35 10.40
CA CYS A 528 -19.07 -9.99 10.92
C CYS A 528 -20.35 -9.14 10.80
N GLY A 529 -20.22 -7.83 10.73
CA GLY A 529 -21.36 -6.95 10.46
C GLY A 529 -21.85 -7.05 9.01
N LEU A 530 -21.02 -7.54 8.09
CA LEU A 530 -21.33 -7.72 6.68
C LEU A 530 -21.78 -9.17 6.39
N TYR A 531 -21.02 -10.15 6.88
CA TYR A 531 -21.30 -11.59 6.71
C TYR A 531 -20.98 -12.33 8.02
N SER A 532 -21.94 -13.11 8.53
CA SER A 532 -21.87 -13.70 9.87
C SER A 532 -21.78 -15.22 9.89
N GLU A 533 -21.87 -15.88 8.74
CA GLU A 533 -21.91 -17.35 8.67
C GLU A 533 -20.49 -17.97 8.69
N ASP A 534 -19.52 -17.27 8.10
CA ASP A 534 -18.13 -17.75 8.02
C ASP A 534 -17.15 -16.57 7.93
N ARG A 535 -15.85 -16.84 7.92
CA ARG A 535 -14.79 -15.86 7.71
C ARG A 535 -14.90 -15.27 6.31
N LEU A 536 -14.85 -13.96 6.23
CA LEU A 536 -14.85 -13.22 4.99
C LEU A 536 -13.56 -12.40 4.86
N VAL A 537 -12.91 -12.49 3.72
CA VAL A 537 -11.75 -11.68 3.37
C VAL A 537 -12.04 -10.85 2.12
N LEU A 538 -11.31 -9.75 1.99
CA LEU A 538 -11.33 -8.93 0.80
C LEU A 538 -10.36 -9.52 -0.23
N ASP A 539 -10.84 -9.85 -1.43
CA ASP A 539 -9.97 -10.38 -2.49
C ASP A 539 -9.30 -9.27 -3.29
N ASP A 540 -10.02 -8.19 -3.59
CA ASP A 540 -9.48 -7.09 -4.38
C ASP A 540 -10.19 -5.77 -4.07
N ALA A 541 -9.50 -4.67 -4.35
CA ALA A 541 -10.05 -3.33 -4.35
C ALA A 541 -9.52 -2.57 -5.57
N ARG A 542 -10.41 -1.95 -6.34
CA ARG A 542 -10.06 -1.19 -7.54
C ARG A 542 -10.54 0.25 -7.45
N HIS A 543 -9.68 1.16 -7.85
CA HIS A 543 -10.02 2.57 -8.01
C HIS A 543 -9.51 3.06 -9.36
N ARG A 544 -10.37 3.73 -10.14
CA ARG A 544 -9.98 4.41 -11.38
C ARG A 544 -10.53 5.82 -11.38
N ALA A 545 -9.67 6.77 -11.71
CA ALA A 545 -9.98 8.19 -11.71
C ALA A 545 -9.80 8.77 -13.11
N PHE A 546 -10.81 9.50 -13.58
CA PHE A 546 -10.78 10.21 -14.84
C PHE A 546 -11.02 11.70 -14.62
N LEU A 547 -10.14 12.53 -15.17
CA LEU A 547 -10.26 13.99 -15.14
C LEU A 547 -10.02 14.55 -16.54
N ALA A 548 -10.96 15.33 -17.04
CA ALA A 548 -10.80 16.06 -18.30
C ALA A 548 -11.20 17.52 -18.12
N LEU A 549 -10.27 18.42 -18.43
CA LEU A 549 -10.46 19.87 -18.45
C LEU A 549 -10.09 20.38 -19.84
N THR A 550 -11.10 20.77 -20.61
CA THR A 550 -10.99 21.30 -21.96
C THR A 550 -11.01 22.83 -21.95
N GLU A 551 -10.93 23.48 -23.11
CA GLU A 551 -11.03 24.92 -23.26
C GLU A 551 -12.40 25.51 -22.94
N ASP A 552 -13.44 24.69 -22.84
CA ASP A 552 -14.81 25.11 -22.63
C ASP A 552 -15.02 25.74 -21.25
N GLY A 553 -15.72 26.84 -21.20
CA GLY A 553 -16.08 27.54 -19.98
C GLY A 553 -17.52 28.05 -20.03
N VAL A 554 -18.05 28.47 -18.88
CA VAL A 554 -19.45 28.95 -18.73
C VAL A 554 -19.59 30.41 -19.12
N GLU A 555 -18.61 31.25 -18.84
CA GLU A 555 -18.63 32.69 -19.12
C GLU A 555 -17.69 33.04 -20.26
N ALA A 556 -18.19 33.74 -21.27
CA ALA A 556 -17.36 34.41 -22.24
C ALA A 556 -16.66 35.60 -21.52
N GLY A 557 -15.43 35.41 -21.13
CA GLY A 557 -14.61 36.49 -20.57
C GLY A 557 -14.39 37.57 -21.64
N ALA A 558 -15.30 38.52 -21.76
CA ALA A 558 -15.06 39.75 -22.46
C ALA A 558 -14.10 40.61 -21.60
N ALA A 559 -12.83 40.24 -21.54
CA ALA A 559 -11.80 41.17 -21.17
C ALA A 559 -11.64 42.15 -22.32
N THR A 560 -12.47 43.20 -22.33
CA THR A 560 -12.16 44.43 -23.05
C THR A 560 -10.99 45.08 -22.34
N ALA A 561 -9.80 44.49 -22.49
CA ALA A 561 -8.55 45.16 -22.15
C ALA A 561 -8.33 46.25 -23.21
N MET A 562 -8.94 47.40 -22.99
CA MET A 562 -8.49 48.62 -23.64
C MET A 562 -7.03 48.81 -23.29
N GLY A 563 -6.23 48.83 -24.33
CA GLY A 563 -4.80 48.87 -24.34
C GLY A 563 -4.14 49.87 -23.42
N PHE A 564 -3.21 49.41 -22.71
CA PHE A 564 -1.85 49.93 -22.55
C PHE A 564 -0.99 48.67 -22.43
N ALA A 565 0.07 48.61 -23.23
CA ALA A 565 0.98 47.47 -23.27
C ALA A 565 1.77 47.37 -21.93
N ARG A 566 1.08 46.90 -20.88
CA ARG A 566 1.71 46.38 -19.68
C ARG A 566 1.79 44.89 -19.84
N SER A 567 2.98 44.32 -19.73
CA SER A 567 3.16 42.89 -19.60
C SER A 567 2.43 42.42 -18.34
N PHE A 568 1.45 41.53 -18.50
CA PHE A 568 0.81 40.89 -17.35
C PHE A 568 1.83 39.95 -16.71
N PRO A 569 1.75 39.72 -15.37
CA PRO A 569 2.45 38.58 -14.78
C PRO A 569 2.03 37.30 -15.45
N SER A 570 2.95 36.34 -15.62
CA SER A 570 2.70 35.09 -16.30
C SER A 570 2.61 33.92 -15.34
N PHE A 571 1.71 32.98 -15.64
CA PHE A 571 1.62 31.67 -15.04
C PHE A 571 1.69 30.60 -16.12
N SER A 572 2.73 29.76 -16.05
CA SER A 572 2.95 28.72 -17.04
C SER A 572 3.14 27.36 -16.37
N ALA A 573 2.26 26.41 -16.64
CA ALA A 573 2.40 25.02 -16.21
C ALA A 573 2.83 24.11 -17.38
N MET A 574 3.76 24.61 -18.22
CA MET A 574 4.32 23.85 -19.33
C MET A 574 5.55 23.03 -18.93
N GLN A 575 5.56 22.56 -17.70
CA GLN A 575 6.52 21.67 -17.07
C GLN A 575 5.80 20.83 -16.00
N PRO A 576 6.42 19.80 -15.38
CA PRO A 576 5.78 18.98 -14.36
C PRO A 576 5.19 19.80 -13.23
N PHE A 577 3.96 19.50 -12.84
CA PHE A 577 3.23 20.23 -11.81
C PHE A 577 2.32 19.31 -10.99
N VAL A 578 1.94 19.76 -9.81
CA VAL A 578 0.91 19.14 -8.98
C VAL A 578 -0.39 19.92 -9.13
N MET A 579 -1.52 19.20 -9.10
CA MET A 579 -2.84 19.82 -9.13
C MET A 579 -3.73 19.29 -8.02
N LEU A 580 -4.54 20.19 -7.45
CA LEU A 580 -5.60 19.86 -6.52
C LEU A 580 -6.92 20.42 -7.06
N LEU A 581 -7.87 19.54 -7.31
CA LEU A 581 -9.25 19.93 -7.54
C LEU A 581 -9.97 19.94 -6.20
N TRP A 582 -10.49 21.10 -5.83
CA TRP A 582 -11.07 21.39 -4.52
C TRP A 582 -12.54 21.79 -4.62
N SER A 583 -13.40 21.25 -3.78
CA SER A 583 -14.74 21.76 -3.63
C SER A 583 -14.74 22.99 -2.71
N ASP A 584 -15.07 24.14 -3.25
CA ASP A 584 -15.17 25.37 -2.44
C ASP A 584 -16.38 25.34 -1.51
N GLN A 585 -17.45 24.67 -1.92
CA GLN A 585 -18.68 24.51 -1.14
C GLN A 585 -18.53 23.53 0.03
N ALA A 586 -17.89 22.38 -0.22
CA ALA A 586 -17.72 21.33 0.79
C ALA A 586 -16.40 21.46 1.56
N ASN A 587 -15.47 22.30 1.09
CA ASN A 587 -14.14 22.51 1.63
C ASN A 587 -13.31 21.22 1.76
N VAL A 588 -13.33 20.38 0.73
CA VAL A 588 -12.61 19.10 0.66
C VAL A 588 -11.93 18.91 -0.68
N PRO A 589 -10.83 18.12 -0.73
CA PRO A 589 -10.19 17.75 -1.98
C PRO A 589 -11.04 16.71 -2.74
N LEU A 590 -11.30 16.98 -4.01
CA LEU A 590 -12.05 16.10 -4.91
C LEU A 590 -11.09 15.17 -5.67
N PHE A 591 -10.02 15.75 -6.21
CA PHE A 591 -8.92 15.04 -6.88
C PHE A 591 -7.59 15.64 -6.51
N ILE A 592 -6.60 14.78 -6.45
CA ILE A 592 -5.20 15.17 -6.41
C ILE A 592 -4.49 14.47 -7.55
N GLY A 593 -3.61 15.20 -8.23
CA GLY A 593 -2.87 14.67 -9.34
C GLY A 593 -1.49 15.31 -9.51
N ARG A 594 -0.65 14.62 -10.24
CA ARG A 594 0.63 15.10 -10.74
C ARG A 594 0.66 14.88 -12.23
N VAL A 595 1.04 15.90 -12.97
CA VAL A 595 1.19 15.86 -14.42
C VAL A 595 2.67 15.97 -14.76
N THR A 596 3.22 14.90 -15.32
CA THR A 596 4.61 14.81 -15.79
C THR A 596 4.67 14.59 -17.30
N ASP A 597 3.55 14.12 -17.89
CA ASP A 597 3.37 13.87 -19.32
C ASP A 597 1.88 14.07 -19.65
N PRO A 598 1.48 15.25 -20.10
CA PRO A 598 0.07 15.60 -20.33
C PRO A 598 -0.53 14.98 -21.60
#